data_8c828c7aef1dce7a314c8b2ff9a975c2
#
_entry.id   8c828c7aef1dce7a314c8b2ff9a975c2
#
_cell.length_a   1.000
_cell.length_b   1.000
_cell.length_c   1.000
_cell.angle_alpha   90.00
_cell.angle_beta   90.00
_cell.angle_gamma   90.00
#
_symmetry.space_group_name_H-M   'P 1'
#
loop_
_entity.id
_entity.type
_entity.pdbx_description
1 polymer ?
#
loop_
_entity_poly.entity_id
_entity_poly.type
_entity_poly.pdbx_seq_one_letter_code
_entity_poly.pdbx_strand_id
1 'polypeptide(L)'
;MSDAIKHECGIALIHLKKDLTFFKEKYGTSMFAINKMYLMMEKQHNRGQDGAGLGCIKLNVKPGQRYISRVRSNGQQPIQDIFKKINKRVSQVKKDHPDLLENIDLFKHEIPFAGEILLGHLRYGTFGKNSIESVHPFLRQNNWMHRNLIVAGNFNLTNVNELFDTLVDLGQHPKERSDTITVMEKIGHFLDDAVAKIYKTLKKEGYNKADASPLIAERLNMKKVLRKASKNWDGGYTIAGMLGHGDSFVIRDPAGIRPAYYYDNDELLVVASERPAIQTVFDIPFEDVQEIPPGHALLTKKSGAM
;
A
#
# COMPACT_ATOMS: atom_id res chain seq x y z
N MET A 1 -35.43 -0.25 15.78
CA MET A 1 -34.53 -1.36 15.36
C MET A 1 -33.20 -0.69 15.02
N SER A 2 -32.15 -0.96 15.81
CA SER A 2 -30.79 -0.46 15.44
C SER A 2 -30.36 -1.25 14.21
N ASP A 3 -29.93 -0.55 13.15
CA ASP A 3 -29.29 -1.19 12.01
C ASP A 3 -28.12 -2.03 12.51
N ALA A 4 -28.03 -3.27 12.01
CA ALA A 4 -26.91 -4.14 12.34
C ALA A 4 -25.62 -3.41 11.97
N ILE A 5 -24.67 -3.32 12.92
CA ILE A 5 -23.34 -2.76 12.68
C ILE A 5 -22.73 -3.58 11.56
N LYS A 6 -22.62 -2.98 10.37
CA LYS A 6 -21.94 -3.61 9.23
C LYS A 6 -20.45 -3.34 9.39
N HIS A 7 -19.70 -4.38 9.76
CA HIS A 7 -18.24 -4.33 9.74
C HIS A 7 -17.74 -4.11 8.31
N GLU A 8 -16.66 -3.40 8.18
CA GLU A 8 -16.05 -3.01 6.90
C GLU A 8 -14.54 -3.24 6.94
N CYS A 9 -13.93 -3.52 5.78
CA CYS A 9 -12.49 -3.62 5.69
C CYS A 9 -11.78 -2.36 6.21
N GLY A 10 -10.58 -2.54 6.76
CA GLY A 10 -9.72 -1.45 7.21
C GLY A 10 -8.44 -1.36 6.39
N ILE A 11 -7.98 -0.14 6.13
CA ILE A 11 -6.64 0.12 5.57
C ILE A 11 -5.78 0.89 6.55
N ALA A 12 -4.47 0.66 6.49
CA ALA A 12 -3.45 1.44 7.17
C ALA A 12 -2.26 1.62 6.23
N LEU A 13 -1.82 2.86 5.99
CA LEU A 13 -0.63 3.17 5.20
C LEU A 13 0.33 3.97 6.07
N ILE A 14 1.59 3.59 6.06
CA ILE A 14 2.71 4.38 6.60
C ILE A 14 3.68 4.63 5.45
N HIS A 15 4.01 5.89 5.20
CA HIS A 15 5.05 6.31 4.28
C HIS A 15 6.06 7.17 5.03
N LEU A 16 7.21 6.60 5.35
CA LEU A 16 8.30 7.33 5.99
C LEU A 16 8.97 8.24 4.97
N LYS A 17 9.11 9.52 5.30
CA LYS A 17 9.76 10.55 4.47
C LYS A 17 11.27 10.65 4.73
N LYS A 18 11.73 10.07 5.82
CA LYS A 18 13.13 9.91 6.19
C LYS A 18 13.53 8.44 6.11
N ASP A 19 14.81 8.15 6.05
CA ASP A 19 15.32 6.79 6.05
C ASP A 19 15.18 6.12 7.42
N LEU A 20 15.40 4.81 7.48
CA LEU A 20 15.29 4.05 8.73
C LEU A 20 16.35 4.44 9.77
N THR A 21 17.48 5.02 9.35
CA THR A 21 18.54 5.50 10.25
C THR A 21 18.00 6.64 11.11
N PHE A 22 17.31 7.60 10.49
CA PHE A 22 16.66 8.70 11.21
C PHE A 22 15.70 8.18 12.30
N PHE A 23 14.84 7.21 11.95
CA PHE A 23 13.87 6.67 12.91
C PHE A 23 14.55 5.88 14.03
N LYS A 24 15.63 5.16 13.73
CA LYS A 24 16.44 4.48 14.74
C LYS A 24 17.06 5.47 15.71
N GLU A 25 17.68 6.54 15.21
CA GLU A 25 18.32 7.57 16.03
C GLU A 25 17.30 8.33 16.90
N LYS A 26 16.18 8.74 16.32
CA LYS A 26 15.16 9.55 17.00
C LYS A 26 14.28 8.73 17.96
N TYR A 27 13.88 7.52 17.56
CA TYR A 27 12.89 6.71 18.29
C TYR A 27 13.48 5.44 18.91
N GLY A 28 14.80 5.25 18.81
CA GLY A 28 15.53 4.14 19.45
C GLY A 28 15.31 2.77 18.79
N THR A 29 14.74 2.70 17.59
CA THR A 29 14.48 1.41 16.93
C THR A 29 14.40 1.50 15.41
N SER A 30 15.10 0.59 14.73
CA SER A 30 14.96 0.37 13.28
C SER A 30 13.62 -0.28 12.89
N MET A 31 12.89 -0.84 13.85
CA MET A 31 11.57 -1.46 13.65
C MET A 31 10.40 -0.46 13.76
N PHE A 32 10.65 0.84 13.79
CA PHE A 32 9.63 1.87 14.02
C PHE A 32 8.37 1.66 13.16
N ALA A 33 8.54 1.58 11.83
CA ALA A 33 7.39 1.44 10.91
C ALA A 33 6.62 0.13 11.12
N ILE A 34 7.33 -0.99 11.37
CA ILE A 34 6.72 -2.31 11.63
C ILE A 34 5.90 -2.26 12.92
N ASN A 35 6.46 -1.69 13.99
CA ASN A 35 5.79 -1.58 15.29
C ASN A 35 4.56 -0.66 15.23
N LYS A 36 4.68 0.49 14.56
CA LYS A 36 3.56 1.42 14.38
C LYS A 36 2.46 0.81 13.49
N MET A 37 2.82 0.08 12.43
CA MET A 37 1.85 -0.62 11.58
C MET A 37 1.09 -1.71 12.36
N TYR A 38 1.78 -2.49 13.19
CA TYR A 38 1.12 -3.45 14.08
C TYR A 38 0.04 -2.77 14.94
N LEU A 39 0.42 -1.68 15.62
CA LEU A 39 -0.50 -0.94 16.49
C LEU A 39 -1.66 -0.32 15.70
N MET A 40 -1.43 0.22 14.50
CA MET A 40 -2.50 0.74 13.64
C MET A 40 -3.49 -0.35 13.24
N MET A 41 -3.01 -1.54 12.89
CA MET A 41 -3.87 -2.66 12.53
C MET A 41 -4.66 -3.17 13.74
N GLU A 42 -4.04 -3.29 14.91
CA GLU A 42 -4.71 -3.68 16.16
C GLU A 42 -5.77 -2.66 16.59
N LYS A 43 -5.52 -1.36 16.43
CA LYS A 43 -6.50 -0.31 16.76
C LYS A 43 -7.71 -0.29 15.84
N GLN A 44 -7.61 -0.91 14.67
CA GLN A 44 -8.70 -1.05 13.70
C GLN A 44 -9.21 -2.50 13.57
N HIS A 45 -8.85 -3.43 14.49
CA HIS A 45 -9.18 -4.85 14.34
C HIS A 45 -10.68 -5.13 14.26
N ASN A 46 -11.50 -4.27 14.88
CA ASN A 46 -12.97 -4.33 14.80
C ASN A 46 -13.52 -4.16 13.37
N ARG A 47 -12.77 -3.56 12.45
CA ARG A 47 -13.18 -3.40 11.05
C ARG A 47 -13.11 -4.71 10.26
N GLY A 48 -12.14 -5.59 10.57
CA GLY A 48 -12.03 -6.84 9.83
C GLY A 48 -11.23 -7.90 10.58
N GLN A 49 -11.85 -9.03 10.83
CA GLN A 49 -11.28 -10.15 11.60
C GLN A 49 -11.09 -11.43 10.77
N ASP A 50 -11.61 -11.47 9.53
CA ASP A 50 -11.58 -12.66 8.67
C ASP A 50 -10.27 -12.81 7.88
N GLY A 51 -9.39 -11.85 8.01
CA GLY A 51 -8.07 -11.88 7.38
C GLY A 51 -7.33 -10.57 7.53
N ALA A 52 -6.02 -10.66 7.43
CA ALA A 52 -5.13 -9.50 7.43
C ALA A 52 -4.01 -9.68 6.41
N GLY A 53 -3.46 -8.57 5.97
CA GLY A 53 -2.29 -8.59 5.11
C GLY A 53 -1.44 -7.34 5.24
N LEU A 54 -0.18 -7.49 4.88
CA LEU A 54 0.82 -6.43 4.91
C LEU A 54 1.65 -6.46 3.63
N GLY A 55 1.75 -5.31 2.97
CA GLY A 55 2.70 -5.03 1.91
C GLY A 55 3.80 -4.09 2.39
N CYS A 56 4.98 -4.20 1.81
CA CYS A 56 6.12 -3.35 2.13
C CYS A 56 6.93 -3.02 0.88
N ILE A 57 7.37 -1.77 0.76
CA ILE A 57 8.36 -1.30 -0.21
C ILE A 57 9.58 -0.77 0.56
N LYS A 58 10.76 -1.25 0.19
CA LYS A 58 12.05 -0.71 0.64
C LYS A 58 12.56 0.31 -0.36
N LEU A 59 12.95 1.46 0.11
CA LEU A 59 13.57 2.49 -0.72
C LEU A 59 15.09 2.33 -0.76
N ASN A 60 15.71 2.83 -1.83
CA ASN A 60 17.17 2.92 -1.96
C ASN A 60 17.92 1.59 -1.75
N VAL A 61 17.34 0.48 -2.22
CA VAL A 61 18.03 -0.82 -2.25
C VAL A 61 18.73 -1.07 -3.59
N LYS A 62 19.81 -1.84 -3.56
CA LYS A 62 20.57 -2.19 -4.76
C LYS A 62 19.85 -3.23 -5.62
N PRO A 63 20.07 -3.24 -6.95
CA PRO A 63 19.58 -4.33 -7.80
C PRO A 63 20.04 -5.70 -7.27
N GLY A 64 19.14 -6.69 -7.34
CA GLY A 64 19.36 -8.01 -6.76
C GLY A 64 18.90 -8.15 -5.30
N GLN A 65 18.61 -7.06 -4.62
CA GLN A 65 18.01 -7.09 -3.29
C GLN A 65 16.48 -7.04 -3.37
N ARG A 66 15.82 -7.77 -2.48
CA ARG A 66 14.36 -7.77 -2.38
C ARG A 66 13.86 -6.43 -1.83
N TYR A 67 13.13 -5.66 -2.64
CA TYR A 67 12.57 -4.36 -2.26
C TYR A 67 11.06 -4.38 -2.06
N ILE A 68 10.37 -5.42 -2.51
CA ILE A 68 8.92 -5.56 -2.40
C ILE A 68 8.57 -6.86 -1.65
N SER A 69 7.70 -6.75 -0.67
CA SER A 69 7.29 -7.88 0.15
C SER A 69 5.80 -7.83 0.43
N ARG A 70 5.19 -9.02 0.55
CA ARG A 70 3.78 -9.18 0.92
C ARG A 70 3.63 -10.42 1.80
N VAL A 71 2.79 -10.31 2.84
CA VAL A 71 2.34 -11.42 3.67
C VAL A 71 0.85 -11.28 3.93
N ARG A 72 0.14 -12.39 4.02
CA ARG A 72 -1.30 -12.45 4.28
C ARG A 72 -1.60 -13.60 5.25
N SER A 73 -2.69 -13.47 6.02
CA SER A 73 -3.25 -14.52 6.85
C SER A 73 -4.78 -14.44 6.83
N ASN A 74 -5.42 -15.60 6.81
CA ASN A 74 -6.86 -15.80 7.04
C ASN A 74 -7.09 -16.77 8.22
N GLY A 75 -6.11 -16.88 9.12
CA GLY A 75 -6.20 -17.65 10.37
C GLY A 75 -7.11 -16.97 11.39
N GLN A 76 -7.23 -17.59 12.56
CA GLN A 76 -8.07 -17.07 13.65
C GLN A 76 -7.56 -15.75 14.26
N GLN A 77 -6.26 -15.50 14.19
CA GLN A 77 -5.61 -14.29 14.67
C GLN A 77 -4.72 -13.68 13.57
N PRO A 78 -5.33 -13.17 12.48
CA PRO A 78 -4.60 -12.89 11.25
C PRO A 78 -3.54 -11.78 11.41
N ILE A 79 -3.77 -10.77 12.26
CA ILE A 79 -2.79 -9.72 12.55
C ILE A 79 -1.58 -10.33 13.26
N GLN A 80 -1.82 -11.06 14.37
CA GLN A 80 -0.78 -11.70 15.16
C GLN A 80 0.03 -12.70 14.32
N ASP A 81 -0.61 -13.46 13.44
CA ASP A 81 0.06 -14.40 12.52
C ASP A 81 1.10 -13.71 11.65
N ILE A 82 0.74 -12.54 11.09
CA ILE A 82 1.64 -11.75 10.24
C ILE A 82 2.84 -11.26 11.03
N PHE A 83 2.60 -10.58 12.14
CA PHE A 83 3.69 -9.98 12.92
C PHE A 83 4.53 -11.01 13.67
N LYS A 84 3.95 -12.16 14.07
CA LYS A 84 4.70 -13.30 14.58
C LYS A 84 5.68 -13.87 13.54
N LYS A 85 5.27 -13.96 12.26
CA LYS A 85 6.18 -14.38 11.17
C LYS A 85 7.33 -13.40 10.98
N ILE A 86 7.05 -12.09 11.00
CA ILE A 86 8.07 -11.04 10.88
C ILE A 86 9.04 -11.11 12.05
N ASN A 87 8.54 -11.12 13.28
CA ASN A 87 9.34 -11.15 14.49
C ASN A 87 10.17 -12.46 14.60
N LYS A 88 9.61 -13.59 14.17
CA LYS A 88 10.35 -14.85 14.09
C LYS A 88 11.55 -14.74 13.14
N ARG A 89 11.39 -14.11 11.97
CA ARG A 89 12.50 -13.88 11.04
C ARG A 89 13.56 -12.96 11.67
N VAL A 90 13.16 -11.84 12.29
CA VAL A 90 14.07 -10.94 13.00
C VAL A 90 14.85 -11.70 14.09
N SER A 91 14.16 -12.49 14.91
CA SER A 91 14.81 -13.27 15.98
C SER A 91 15.75 -14.34 15.44
N GLN A 92 15.44 -14.96 14.29
CA GLN A 92 16.33 -15.93 13.65
C GLN A 92 17.60 -15.27 13.13
N VAL A 93 17.49 -14.18 12.38
CA VAL A 93 18.64 -13.47 11.84
C VAL A 93 19.51 -12.87 12.95
N LYS A 94 18.88 -12.38 14.03
CA LYS A 94 19.60 -11.80 15.18
C LYS A 94 20.49 -12.81 15.91
N LYS A 95 20.25 -14.13 15.77
CA LYS A 95 21.15 -15.16 16.35
C LYS A 95 22.50 -15.17 15.65
N ASP A 96 22.51 -15.00 14.32
CA ASP A 96 23.72 -15.01 13.51
C ASP A 96 24.32 -13.60 13.40
N HIS A 97 23.50 -12.57 13.54
CA HIS A 97 23.84 -11.15 13.45
C HIS A 97 23.27 -10.38 14.65
N PRO A 98 23.94 -10.38 15.82
CA PRO A 98 23.45 -9.67 17.02
C PRO A 98 23.24 -8.17 16.82
N ASP A 99 23.99 -7.55 15.92
CA ASP A 99 23.92 -6.14 15.52
C ASP A 99 22.83 -5.82 14.49
N LEU A 100 22.00 -6.79 14.12
CA LEU A 100 20.97 -6.65 13.05
C LEU A 100 20.17 -5.35 13.16
N LEU A 101 19.71 -5.00 14.35
CA LEU A 101 18.87 -3.81 14.55
C LEU A 101 19.69 -2.51 14.64
N GLU A 102 21.00 -2.64 14.78
CA GLU A 102 21.95 -1.52 14.80
C GLU A 102 22.46 -1.18 13.40
N ASN A 103 22.51 -2.17 12.51
CA ASN A 103 22.99 -2.03 11.15
C ASN A 103 21.81 -1.97 10.16
N ILE A 104 21.45 -0.78 9.73
CA ILE A 104 20.28 -0.54 8.86
C ILE A 104 20.41 -1.24 7.49
N ASP A 105 21.58 -1.27 6.90
CA ASP A 105 21.80 -1.96 5.61
C ASP A 105 21.58 -3.46 5.75
N LEU A 106 22.12 -4.07 6.80
CA LEU A 106 21.89 -5.47 7.14
C LEU A 106 20.43 -5.74 7.44
N PHE A 107 19.78 -4.88 8.23
CA PHE A 107 18.35 -4.99 8.55
C PHE A 107 17.50 -4.94 7.28
N LYS A 108 17.76 -4.00 6.38
CA LYS A 108 17.06 -3.93 5.09
C LYS A 108 17.36 -5.12 4.19
N HIS A 109 18.58 -5.65 4.22
CA HIS A 109 18.96 -6.83 3.44
C HIS A 109 18.21 -8.08 3.91
N GLU A 110 18.28 -8.39 5.21
CA GLU A 110 17.84 -9.65 5.79
C GLU A 110 16.33 -9.70 6.11
N ILE A 111 15.72 -8.56 6.44
CA ILE A 111 14.32 -8.53 6.88
C ILE A 111 13.41 -8.05 5.75
N PRO A 112 12.51 -8.91 5.25
CA PRO A 112 11.65 -8.58 4.08
C PRO A 112 10.78 -7.33 4.27
N PHE A 113 10.37 -7.03 5.51
CA PHE A 113 9.48 -5.91 5.84
C PHE A 113 10.21 -4.69 6.44
N ALA A 114 11.55 -4.66 6.40
CA ALA A 114 12.35 -3.51 6.79
C ALA A 114 12.35 -2.43 5.70
N GLY A 115 11.22 -1.77 5.51
CA GLY A 115 11.03 -0.76 4.48
C GLY A 115 10.37 0.50 4.98
N GLU A 116 10.42 1.53 4.16
CA GLU A 116 9.92 2.87 4.46
C GLU A 116 8.42 3.01 4.17
N ILE A 117 7.84 2.14 3.31
CA ILE A 117 6.43 2.23 2.95
C ILE A 117 5.75 0.91 3.26
N LEU A 118 4.74 0.94 4.12
CA LEU A 118 3.96 -0.20 4.54
C LEU A 118 2.46 0.03 4.27
N LEU A 119 1.79 -1.00 3.76
CA LEU A 119 0.34 -1.01 3.53
C LEU A 119 -0.28 -2.21 4.21
N GLY A 120 -1.00 -1.96 5.29
CA GLY A 120 -1.78 -2.93 6.05
C GLY A 120 -3.24 -2.97 5.59
N HIS A 121 -3.85 -4.14 5.69
CA HIS A 121 -5.27 -4.36 5.39
C HIS A 121 -5.89 -5.34 6.37
N LEU A 122 -7.12 -5.03 6.79
CA LEU A 122 -8.00 -5.86 7.60
C LEU A 122 -9.22 -6.24 6.77
N ARG A 123 -9.45 -7.53 6.60
CA ARG A 123 -10.54 -8.05 5.79
C ARG A 123 -11.76 -8.35 6.65
N TYR A 124 -12.90 -7.83 6.22
CA TYR A 124 -14.22 -8.31 6.59
C TYR A 124 -14.83 -9.08 5.41
N GLY A 125 -15.10 -10.37 5.60
CA GLY A 125 -15.56 -11.26 4.53
C GLY A 125 -17.08 -11.15 4.31
N THR A 126 -17.52 -10.16 3.57
CA THR A 126 -18.93 -10.02 3.15
C THR A 126 -19.30 -10.93 1.98
N PHE A 127 -18.32 -11.36 1.20
CA PHE A 127 -18.52 -12.15 -0.01
C PHE A 127 -17.46 -13.24 -0.15
N GLY A 128 -17.91 -14.44 -0.58
CA GLY A 128 -17.03 -15.54 -0.95
C GLY A 128 -16.53 -16.39 0.22
N LYS A 129 -15.87 -17.52 -0.11
CA LYS A 129 -15.19 -18.39 0.87
C LYS A 129 -14.07 -17.61 1.54
N ASN A 130 -13.78 -17.88 2.81
CA ASN A 130 -12.63 -17.31 3.52
C ASN A 130 -11.31 -17.85 2.95
N SER A 131 -11.02 -17.46 1.71
CA SER A 131 -9.82 -17.85 0.99
C SER A 131 -8.71 -16.83 1.17
N ILE A 132 -7.48 -17.30 1.32
CA ILE A 132 -6.28 -16.45 1.35
C ILE A 132 -6.15 -15.62 0.05
N GLU A 133 -6.71 -16.10 -1.06
CA GLU A 133 -6.68 -15.40 -2.33
C GLU A 133 -7.49 -14.10 -2.33
N SER A 134 -8.50 -14.00 -1.47
CA SER A 134 -9.30 -12.77 -1.31
C SER A 134 -8.75 -11.80 -0.24
N VAL A 135 -7.66 -12.13 0.44
CA VAL A 135 -7.03 -11.25 1.43
C VAL A 135 -6.09 -10.25 0.76
N HIS A 136 -6.33 -8.96 1.00
CA HIS A 136 -5.42 -7.89 0.56
C HIS A 136 -4.14 -7.84 1.43
N PRO A 137 -3.08 -7.15 0.96
CA PRO A 137 -2.96 -6.45 -0.33
C PRO A 137 -2.72 -7.41 -1.50
N PHE A 138 -3.15 -6.98 -2.67
CA PHE A 138 -2.82 -7.62 -3.94
C PHE A 138 -1.52 -7.04 -4.49
N LEU A 139 -0.78 -7.87 -5.22
CA LEU A 139 0.51 -7.51 -5.79
C LEU A 139 0.52 -7.83 -7.29
N ARG A 140 0.72 -6.81 -8.10
CA ARG A 140 1.03 -6.90 -9.52
C ARG A 140 2.54 -6.75 -9.68
N GLN A 141 3.20 -7.79 -10.19
CA GLN A 141 4.66 -7.85 -10.33
C GLN A 141 5.12 -7.65 -11.76
N ASN A 142 6.21 -6.91 -11.92
CA ASN A 142 6.92 -6.69 -13.16
C ASN A 142 8.42 -6.55 -12.89
N ASN A 143 9.28 -6.82 -13.88
CA ASN A 143 10.73 -6.61 -13.75
C ASN A 143 11.13 -5.13 -13.70
N TRP A 144 10.25 -4.24 -14.14
CA TRP A 144 10.46 -2.80 -14.02
C TRP A 144 9.86 -2.29 -12.71
N MET A 145 10.71 -1.74 -11.84
CA MET A 145 10.33 -1.29 -10.50
C MET A 145 9.08 -0.38 -10.51
N HIS A 146 9.02 0.59 -11.42
CA HIS A 146 7.91 1.53 -11.54
C HIS A 146 6.61 0.95 -12.13
N ARG A 147 6.59 -0.33 -12.56
CA ARG A 147 5.39 -1.06 -12.94
C ARG A 147 4.87 -2.01 -11.87
N ASN A 148 5.62 -2.19 -10.79
CA ASN A 148 5.13 -2.96 -9.64
C ASN A 148 4.12 -2.14 -8.87
N LEU A 149 3.01 -2.79 -8.49
CA LEU A 149 1.90 -2.17 -7.81
C LEU A 149 1.38 -3.09 -6.70
N ILE A 150 1.31 -2.56 -5.48
CA ILE A 150 0.59 -3.18 -4.37
C ILE A 150 -0.68 -2.37 -4.14
N VAL A 151 -1.83 -3.04 -4.02
CA VAL A 151 -3.14 -2.40 -3.80
C VAL A 151 -3.87 -3.08 -2.66
N ALA A 152 -4.46 -2.30 -1.79
CA ALA A 152 -5.44 -2.73 -0.80
C ALA A 152 -6.56 -1.70 -0.69
N GLY A 153 -7.74 -2.10 -0.24
CA GLY A 153 -8.81 -1.14 -0.07
C GLY A 153 -10.03 -1.72 0.63
N ASN A 154 -10.84 -0.79 1.09
CA ASN A 154 -12.22 -1.02 1.54
C ASN A 154 -13.13 -0.52 0.42
N PHE A 155 -13.67 -1.43 -0.36
CA PHE A 155 -14.51 -1.04 -1.50
C PHE A 155 -15.53 -2.12 -1.85
N ASN A 156 -16.62 -1.64 -2.43
CA ASN A 156 -17.66 -2.45 -3.04
C ASN A 156 -18.16 -1.69 -4.27
N LEU A 157 -17.70 -2.11 -5.44
CA LEU A 157 -18.10 -1.49 -6.71
C LEU A 157 -19.38 -2.15 -7.21
N THR A 158 -20.34 -1.35 -7.65
CA THR A 158 -21.64 -1.82 -8.15
C THR A 158 -21.56 -2.35 -9.57
N ASN A 159 -20.57 -1.86 -10.35
CA ASN A 159 -20.42 -2.14 -11.79
C ASN A 159 -19.16 -2.92 -12.16
N VAL A 160 -18.74 -3.86 -11.30
CA VAL A 160 -17.52 -4.69 -11.53
C VAL A 160 -17.53 -5.39 -12.88
N ASN A 161 -18.69 -5.91 -13.32
CA ASN A 161 -18.80 -6.63 -14.59
C ASN A 161 -18.49 -5.73 -15.79
N GLU A 162 -19.05 -4.52 -15.84
CA GLU A 162 -18.80 -3.54 -16.88
C GLU A 162 -17.34 -3.09 -16.93
N LEU A 163 -16.75 -2.91 -15.75
CA LEU A 163 -15.32 -2.56 -15.63
C LEU A 163 -14.42 -3.70 -16.07
N PHE A 164 -14.80 -4.94 -15.79
CA PHE A 164 -14.07 -6.13 -16.23
C PHE A 164 -14.13 -6.26 -17.75
N ASP A 165 -15.32 -6.10 -18.35
CA ASP A 165 -15.50 -6.17 -19.79
C ASP A 165 -14.71 -5.05 -20.49
N THR A 166 -14.65 -3.85 -19.89
CA THR A 166 -13.76 -2.76 -20.36
C THR A 166 -12.28 -3.19 -20.40
N LEU A 167 -11.79 -3.99 -19.42
CA LEU A 167 -10.42 -4.49 -19.44
C LEU A 167 -10.19 -5.48 -20.58
N VAL A 168 -11.17 -6.34 -20.86
CA VAL A 168 -11.13 -7.27 -22.00
C VAL A 168 -11.07 -6.50 -23.31
N ASP A 169 -11.88 -5.45 -23.48
CA ASP A 169 -11.85 -4.58 -24.66
C ASP A 169 -10.52 -3.84 -24.83
N LEU A 170 -9.82 -3.56 -23.72
CA LEU A 170 -8.46 -3.01 -23.72
C LEU A 170 -7.37 -4.06 -24.01
N GLY A 171 -7.75 -5.30 -24.34
CA GLY A 171 -6.83 -6.39 -24.65
C GLY A 171 -6.22 -7.06 -23.43
N GLN A 172 -6.77 -6.82 -22.24
CA GLN A 172 -6.32 -7.48 -21.01
C GLN A 172 -6.98 -8.87 -20.88
N HIS A 173 -6.34 -9.75 -20.13
CA HIS A 173 -6.91 -11.07 -19.80
C HIS A 173 -6.83 -11.31 -18.27
N PRO A 174 -7.68 -10.60 -17.47
CA PRO A 174 -7.65 -10.78 -16.01
C PRO A 174 -8.00 -12.22 -15.63
N LYS A 175 -7.31 -12.76 -14.65
CA LYS A 175 -7.41 -14.17 -14.26
C LYS A 175 -8.71 -14.55 -13.55
N GLU A 176 -9.41 -13.56 -12.98
CA GLU A 176 -10.69 -13.77 -12.29
C GLU A 176 -11.54 -12.48 -12.30
N ARG A 177 -12.85 -12.66 -12.19
CA ARG A 177 -13.84 -11.57 -12.16
C ARG A 177 -14.11 -11.19 -10.71
N SER A 178 -13.24 -10.33 -10.16
CA SER A 178 -13.41 -9.74 -8.83
C SER A 178 -13.13 -8.25 -8.88
N ASP A 179 -13.72 -7.48 -7.95
CA ASP A 179 -13.54 -6.04 -7.87
C ASP A 179 -12.07 -5.67 -7.65
N THR A 180 -11.36 -6.38 -6.78
CA THR A 180 -9.94 -6.10 -6.48
C THR A 180 -9.03 -6.34 -7.68
N ILE A 181 -9.21 -7.45 -8.40
CA ILE A 181 -8.42 -7.73 -9.61
C ILE A 181 -8.77 -6.69 -10.68
N THR A 182 -10.05 -6.39 -10.88
CA THR A 182 -10.50 -5.40 -11.86
C THR A 182 -9.90 -4.02 -11.59
N VAL A 183 -9.92 -3.56 -10.34
CA VAL A 183 -9.32 -2.28 -9.92
C VAL A 183 -7.80 -2.30 -10.13
N MET A 184 -7.11 -3.32 -9.66
CA MET A 184 -5.66 -3.43 -9.74
C MET A 184 -5.18 -3.46 -11.21
N GLU A 185 -5.82 -4.27 -12.06
CA GLU A 185 -5.44 -4.38 -13.46
C GLU A 185 -5.78 -3.11 -14.24
N LYS A 186 -6.88 -2.43 -13.91
CA LYS A 186 -7.21 -1.14 -14.54
C LYS A 186 -6.19 -0.05 -14.18
N ILE A 187 -5.75 0.03 -12.93
CA ILE A 187 -4.65 0.93 -12.54
C ILE A 187 -3.36 0.51 -13.25
N GLY A 188 -3.04 -0.80 -13.25
CA GLY A 188 -1.86 -1.37 -13.89
C GLY A 188 -1.78 -1.08 -15.39
N HIS A 189 -2.89 -1.19 -16.12
CA HIS A 189 -2.98 -0.86 -17.55
C HIS A 189 -2.57 0.59 -17.82
N PHE A 190 -3.16 1.56 -17.13
CA PHE A 190 -2.84 2.98 -17.34
C PHE A 190 -1.47 3.36 -16.78
N LEU A 191 -0.96 2.63 -15.79
CA LEU A 191 0.41 2.76 -15.31
C LEU A 191 1.40 2.31 -16.40
N ASP A 192 1.18 1.14 -17.00
CA ASP A 192 2.02 0.63 -18.09
C ASP A 192 2.05 1.57 -19.30
N ASP A 193 0.89 2.10 -19.68
CA ASP A 193 0.75 3.11 -20.73
C ASP A 193 1.56 4.38 -20.43
N ALA A 194 1.44 4.90 -19.20
CA ALA A 194 2.17 6.09 -18.79
C ALA A 194 3.67 5.87 -18.83
N VAL A 195 4.14 4.74 -18.29
CA VAL A 195 5.56 4.34 -18.29
C VAL A 195 6.08 4.18 -19.71
N ALA A 196 5.32 3.52 -20.60
CA ALA A 196 5.72 3.32 -21.99
C ALA A 196 5.86 4.66 -22.74
N LYS A 197 4.95 5.61 -22.50
CA LYS A 197 5.00 6.95 -23.11
C LYS A 197 6.23 7.75 -22.62
N ILE A 198 6.48 7.75 -21.32
CA ILE A 198 7.65 8.43 -20.73
C ILE A 198 8.94 7.81 -21.30
N TYR A 199 9.04 6.48 -21.33
CA TYR A 199 10.22 5.81 -21.88
C TYR A 199 10.44 6.14 -23.37
N LYS A 200 9.36 6.19 -24.18
CA LYS A 200 9.46 6.58 -25.59
C LYS A 200 10.04 7.99 -25.76
N THR A 201 9.71 8.92 -24.88
CA THR A 201 10.27 10.29 -24.86
C THR A 201 11.74 10.27 -24.46
N LEU A 202 12.08 9.61 -23.35
CA LEU A 202 13.45 9.49 -22.87
C LEU A 202 14.38 8.82 -23.88
N LYS A 203 13.89 7.79 -24.60
CA LYS A 203 14.64 7.15 -25.68
C LYS A 203 14.98 8.12 -26.81
N LYS A 204 14.07 9.04 -27.16
CA LYS A 204 14.34 10.11 -28.15
C LYS A 204 15.34 11.16 -27.65
N GLU A 205 15.36 11.37 -26.32
CA GLU A 205 16.34 12.24 -25.64
C GLU A 205 17.72 11.57 -25.50
N GLY A 206 17.89 10.30 -25.96
CA GLY A 206 19.15 9.58 -25.97
C GLY A 206 19.43 8.69 -24.76
N TYR A 207 18.49 8.57 -23.82
CA TYR A 207 18.67 7.74 -22.63
C TYR A 207 18.56 6.24 -22.95
N ASN A 208 19.47 5.43 -22.42
CA ASN A 208 19.35 3.98 -22.40
C ASN A 208 18.34 3.54 -21.32
N LYS A 209 18.04 2.22 -21.23
CA LYS A 209 17.02 1.71 -20.29
C LYS A 209 17.41 1.89 -18.81
N ALA A 210 18.69 1.75 -18.48
CA ALA A 210 19.15 1.88 -17.10
C ALA A 210 19.01 3.33 -16.62
N ASP A 211 19.48 4.29 -17.42
CA ASP A 211 19.42 5.72 -17.10
C ASP A 211 17.98 6.26 -17.15
N ALA A 212 17.14 5.70 -18.00
CA ALA A 212 15.72 6.07 -18.08
C ALA A 212 14.91 5.65 -16.85
N SER A 213 15.30 4.59 -16.14
CA SER A 213 14.50 4.04 -15.04
C SER A 213 14.24 5.05 -13.90
N PRO A 214 15.25 5.72 -13.32
CA PRO A 214 15.00 6.74 -12.30
C PRO A 214 14.19 7.94 -12.83
N LEU A 215 14.45 8.36 -14.07
CA LEU A 215 13.72 9.47 -14.70
C LEU A 215 12.24 9.13 -14.97
N ILE A 216 11.92 7.87 -15.28
CA ILE A 216 10.54 7.42 -15.41
C ILE A 216 9.82 7.58 -14.06
N ALA A 217 10.41 7.13 -12.96
CA ALA A 217 9.83 7.25 -11.64
C ALA A 217 9.56 8.73 -11.27
N GLU A 218 10.51 9.62 -11.59
CA GLU A 218 10.37 11.06 -11.35
C GLU A 218 9.26 11.69 -12.19
N ARG A 219 9.23 11.40 -13.52
CA ARG A 219 8.28 11.99 -14.48
C ARG A 219 6.87 11.36 -14.41
N LEU A 220 6.71 10.23 -13.70
CA LEU A 220 5.42 9.54 -13.60
C LEU A 220 4.38 10.40 -12.89
N ASN A 221 3.26 10.66 -13.56
CA ASN A 221 2.16 11.43 -13.03
C ASN A 221 1.00 10.51 -12.61
N MET A 222 1.00 10.10 -11.34
CA MET A 222 -0.03 9.23 -10.77
C MET A 222 -1.43 9.85 -10.80
N LYS A 223 -1.57 11.17 -10.70
CA LYS A 223 -2.87 11.85 -10.85
C LYS A 223 -3.51 11.52 -12.21
N LYS A 224 -2.72 11.56 -13.29
CA LYS A 224 -3.22 11.20 -14.63
C LYS A 224 -3.56 9.72 -14.75
N VAL A 225 -2.77 8.84 -14.14
CA VAL A 225 -3.03 7.39 -14.12
C VAL A 225 -4.33 7.10 -13.39
N LEU A 226 -4.48 7.60 -12.16
CA LEU A 226 -5.67 7.36 -11.35
C LEU A 226 -6.93 7.95 -11.95
N ARG A 227 -6.89 9.16 -12.51
CA ARG A 227 -8.05 9.76 -13.21
C ARG A 227 -8.55 8.93 -14.39
N LYS A 228 -7.66 8.22 -15.10
CA LYS A 228 -8.04 7.30 -16.17
C LYS A 228 -8.57 5.99 -15.60
N ALA A 229 -7.88 5.43 -14.59
CA ALA A 229 -8.26 4.18 -13.99
C ALA A 229 -9.61 4.26 -13.28
N SER A 230 -9.87 5.34 -12.53
CA SER A 230 -11.11 5.52 -11.77
C SER A 230 -12.30 5.99 -12.62
N LYS A 231 -12.10 6.23 -13.90
CA LYS A 231 -13.21 6.57 -14.80
C LYS A 231 -14.26 5.46 -14.79
N ASN A 232 -15.51 5.85 -14.54
CA ASN A 232 -16.67 4.97 -14.43
C ASN A 232 -16.65 4.01 -13.23
N TRP A 233 -15.80 4.23 -12.21
CA TRP A 233 -15.98 3.50 -10.95
C TRP A 233 -17.24 3.99 -10.25
N ASP A 234 -18.12 3.06 -9.94
CA ASP A 234 -19.36 3.31 -9.21
C ASP A 234 -19.40 2.48 -7.93
N GLY A 235 -19.83 3.11 -6.82
CA GLY A 235 -19.89 2.50 -5.50
C GLY A 235 -19.01 3.20 -4.45
N GLY A 236 -18.96 2.65 -3.25
CA GLY A 236 -18.14 3.16 -2.15
C GLY A 236 -16.75 2.56 -2.15
N TYR A 237 -15.71 3.40 -2.10
CA TYR A 237 -14.33 2.90 -2.05
C TYR A 237 -13.35 3.84 -1.36
N THR A 238 -12.43 3.25 -0.62
CA THR A 238 -11.14 3.83 -0.25
C THR A 238 -10.05 2.85 -0.65
N ILE A 239 -9.23 3.20 -1.62
CA ILE A 239 -8.20 2.35 -2.20
C ILE A 239 -6.84 2.97 -1.98
N ALA A 240 -5.95 2.23 -1.34
CA ALA A 240 -4.54 2.60 -1.16
C ALA A 240 -3.64 1.76 -2.05
N GLY A 241 -2.58 2.37 -2.55
CA GLY A 241 -1.59 1.67 -3.36
C GLY A 241 -0.17 2.20 -3.18
N MET A 242 0.78 1.31 -3.46
CA MET A 242 2.22 1.60 -3.44
C MET A 242 2.84 1.11 -4.73
N LEU A 243 3.70 1.94 -5.33
CA LEU A 243 4.48 1.58 -6.51
C LEU A 243 5.89 1.14 -6.11
N GLY A 244 6.46 0.18 -6.85
CA GLY A 244 7.75 -0.40 -6.50
C GLY A 244 8.91 0.59 -6.40
N HIS A 245 8.82 1.77 -7.04
CA HIS A 245 9.83 2.82 -6.92
C HIS A 245 9.65 3.74 -5.70
N GLY A 246 8.50 3.63 -4.99
CA GLY A 246 8.28 4.34 -3.74
C GLY A 246 7.18 5.40 -3.76
N ASP A 247 6.52 5.70 -4.88
CA ASP A 247 5.32 6.53 -4.85
C ASP A 247 4.16 5.76 -4.19
N SER A 248 3.28 6.47 -3.49
CA SER A 248 2.07 5.89 -2.89
C SER A 248 0.85 6.78 -3.14
N PHE A 249 -0.33 6.19 -3.00
CA PHE A 249 -1.58 6.92 -3.17
C PHE A 249 -2.70 6.35 -2.30
N VAL A 250 -3.66 7.20 -1.98
CA VAL A 250 -4.96 6.80 -1.44
C VAL A 250 -6.04 7.58 -2.19
N ILE A 251 -7.02 6.89 -2.76
CA ILE A 251 -8.15 7.50 -3.46
C ILE A 251 -9.44 7.15 -2.75
N ARG A 252 -10.33 8.14 -2.58
CA ARG A 252 -11.64 8.00 -1.94
C ARG A 252 -12.77 8.24 -2.92
N ASP A 253 -13.86 7.51 -2.77
CA ASP A 253 -15.05 7.61 -3.60
C ASP A 253 -15.66 9.03 -3.61
N PRO A 254 -16.33 9.43 -4.72
CA PRO A 254 -16.91 10.76 -4.85
C PRO A 254 -18.05 11.06 -3.87
N ALA A 255 -18.76 10.04 -3.38
CA ALA A 255 -19.85 10.16 -2.42
C ALA A 255 -19.37 10.15 -0.94
N GLY A 256 -18.08 9.82 -0.71
CA GLY A 256 -17.49 9.77 0.63
C GLY A 256 -18.04 8.62 1.49
N ILE A 257 -18.51 7.54 0.85
CA ILE A 257 -19.11 6.38 1.54
C ILE A 257 -18.09 5.69 2.44
N ARG A 258 -16.86 5.53 1.94
CA ARG A 258 -15.79 4.89 2.70
C ARG A 258 -14.91 5.94 3.37
N PRO A 259 -14.64 5.82 4.68
CA PRO A 259 -13.82 6.79 5.40
C PRO A 259 -12.33 6.62 5.09
N ALA A 260 -11.58 7.73 5.11
CA ALA A 260 -10.13 7.75 5.09
C ALA A 260 -9.62 9.01 5.78
N TYR A 261 -8.74 8.81 6.73
CA TYR A 261 -8.10 9.87 7.51
C TYR A 261 -6.59 9.83 7.33
N TYR A 262 -5.94 10.97 7.42
CA TYR A 262 -4.49 11.05 7.31
C TYR A 262 -3.88 12.08 8.26
N TYR A 263 -2.62 11.89 8.55
CA TYR A 263 -1.74 12.85 9.19
C TYR A 263 -0.44 12.93 8.41
N ASP A 264 0.05 14.11 8.19
CA ASP A 264 1.27 14.39 7.45
C ASP A 264 2.15 15.40 8.17
N ASN A 265 3.45 15.08 8.28
CA ASN A 265 4.47 15.98 8.78
C ASN A 265 5.79 15.79 8.00
N ASP A 266 6.88 16.41 8.45
CA ASP A 266 8.20 16.33 7.79
C ASP A 266 8.86 14.93 7.85
N GLU A 267 8.36 14.03 8.69
CA GLU A 267 8.94 12.72 8.92
C GLU A 267 8.19 11.59 8.23
N LEU A 268 6.87 11.67 8.22
CA LEU A 268 6.00 10.61 7.74
C LEU A 268 4.62 11.11 7.29
N LEU A 269 4.02 10.32 6.42
CA LEU A 269 2.59 10.34 6.15
C LEU A 269 1.99 9.04 6.68
N VAL A 270 0.86 9.15 7.38
CA VAL A 270 0.05 8.00 7.79
C VAL A 270 -1.38 8.16 7.32
N VAL A 271 -2.00 7.05 6.89
CA VAL A 271 -3.42 7.01 6.52
C VAL A 271 -4.07 5.83 7.19
N ALA A 272 -5.31 5.99 7.65
CA ALA A 272 -6.11 4.93 8.24
C ALA A 272 -7.58 5.07 7.87
N SER A 273 -8.32 3.97 7.90
CA SER A 273 -9.78 4.00 7.78
C SER A 273 -10.46 4.66 8.99
N GLU A 274 -9.78 4.70 10.13
CA GLU A 274 -10.30 5.29 11.37
C GLU A 274 -9.36 6.33 11.96
N ARG A 275 -9.88 7.52 12.25
CA ARG A 275 -9.15 8.62 12.90
C ARG A 275 -8.49 8.20 14.22
N PRO A 276 -9.18 7.49 15.15
CA PRO A 276 -8.59 7.06 16.42
C PRO A 276 -7.35 6.19 16.28
N ALA A 277 -7.21 5.46 15.18
CA ALA A 277 -6.02 4.63 14.94
C ALA A 277 -4.76 5.51 14.79
N ILE A 278 -4.87 6.63 14.06
CA ILE A 278 -3.77 7.59 13.90
C ILE A 278 -3.48 8.29 15.22
N GLN A 279 -4.52 8.85 15.85
CA GLN A 279 -4.40 9.59 17.12
C GLN A 279 -3.69 8.77 18.20
N THR A 280 -4.19 7.56 18.44
CA THR A 280 -3.67 6.72 19.53
C THR A 280 -2.25 6.20 19.26
N VAL A 281 -1.95 5.83 18.00
CA VAL A 281 -0.66 5.20 17.68
C VAL A 281 0.47 6.22 17.59
N PHE A 282 0.18 7.44 17.13
CA PHE A 282 1.18 8.47 16.92
C PHE A 282 1.11 9.61 17.94
N ASP A 283 0.16 9.54 18.88
CA ASP A 283 -0.10 10.60 19.88
C ASP A 283 -0.38 11.95 19.22
N ILE A 284 -1.33 11.95 18.26
CA ILE A 284 -1.68 13.11 17.46
C ILE A 284 -3.01 13.69 17.95
N PRO A 285 -3.10 15.01 18.17
CA PRO A 285 -4.35 15.70 18.50
C PRO A 285 -5.43 15.47 17.42
N PHE A 286 -6.70 15.56 17.84
CA PHE A 286 -7.85 15.32 16.95
C PHE A 286 -7.84 16.28 15.74
N GLU A 287 -7.52 17.53 15.96
CA GLU A 287 -7.50 18.64 14.99
C GLU A 287 -6.44 18.46 13.90
N ASP A 288 -5.34 17.76 14.19
CA ASP A 288 -4.24 17.55 13.25
C ASP A 288 -4.48 16.36 12.31
N VAL A 289 -5.42 15.46 12.67
CA VAL A 289 -5.80 14.35 11.79
C VAL A 289 -6.89 14.81 10.83
N GLN A 290 -6.55 14.85 9.55
CA GLN A 290 -7.42 15.32 8.49
C GLN A 290 -8.19 14.16 7.83
N GLU A 291 -9.34 14.47 7.27
CA GLU A 291 -10.10 13.55 6.43
C GLU A 291 -9.73 13.77 4.96
N ILE A 292 -9.53 12.68 4.20
CA ILE A 292 -9.43 12.80 2.73
C ILE A 292 -10.81 13.18 2.20
N PRO A 293 -10.99 14.34 1.53
CA PRO A 293 -12.30 14.75 1.05
C PRO A 293 -12.89 13.75 0.04
N PRO A 294 -14.23 13.62 -0.05
CA PRO A 294 -14.91 12.83 -1.08
C PRO A 294 -14.41 13.18 -2.48
N GLY A 295 -14.16 12.16 -3.30
CA GLY A 295 -13.68 12.32 -4.68
C GLY A 295 -12.23 12.79 -4.83
N HIS A 296 -11.47 12.82 -3.75
CA HIS A 296 -10.06 13.23 -3.76
C HIS A 296 -9.11 12.04 -3.68
N ALA A 297 -7.88 12.30 -4.09
CA ALA A 297 -6.77 11.37 -3.93
C ALA A 297 -5.60 12.07 -3.23
N LEU A 298 -5.05 11.40 -2.23
CA LEU A 298 -3.77 11.74 -1.63
C LEU A 298 -2.67 11.05 -2.44
N LEU A 299 -1.71 11.81 -2.93
CA LEU A 299 -0.60 11.30 -3.74
C LEU A 299 0.70 11.67 -3.08
N THR A 300 1.57 10.70 -2.87
CA THR A 300 2.86 10.92 -2.21
C THR A 300 3.97 10.38 -3.08
N LYS A 301 4.92 11.23 -3.39
CA LYS A 301 6.13 10.85 -4.11
C LYS A 301 7.08 10.05 -3.21
N LYS A 302 8.01 9.29 -3.80
CA LYS A 302 9.10 8.64 -3.08
C LYS A 302 9.83 9.59 -2.11
N SER A 303 9.95 10.87 -2.47
CA SER A 303 10.57 11.90 -1.64
C SER A 303 9.72 12.34 -0.44
N GLY A 304 8.49 11.87 -0.33
CA GLY A 304 7.54 12.34 0.66
C GLY A 304 6.76 13.60 0.27
N ALA A 305 7.05 14.20 -0.89
CA ALA A 305 6.25 15.33 -1.39
C ALA A 305 4.83 14.87 -1.77
N MET A 306 3.84 15.66 -1.38
CA MET A 306 2.43 15.46 -1.72
C MET A 306 2.00 16.33 -2.90
#